data_2b030268680d4b24afa6d3b6c2baf363
#
_entry.id   2b030268680d4b24afa6d3b6c2baf363
#
_cell.length_a   1.000
_cell.length_b   1.000
_cell.length_c   1.000
_cell.angle_alpha   90.00
_cell.angle_beta   90.00
_cell.angle_gamma   90.00
#
_symmetry.space_group_name_H-M   'P 1'
#
loop_
_entity.id
_entity.type
_entity.pdbx_description
1 polymer ?
#
loop_
_entity_poly.entity_id
_entity_poly.type
_entity_poly.pdbx_seq_one_letter_code
_entity_poly.pdbx_strand_id
1 'polypeptide(L)'
;MLFLAGLCEVAWAVGLKYSEGFSKLAPSAFTVGFMVLSFWLLGIALRTLPLGIAYGVWVGIGAIGTAIASIYLFNEPATLIKLISLLLIVAGIAGLKFAA
;
A
#
# COMPACT_ATOMS: atom_id res chain seq x y z
N MET A 1 -5.46 -10.44 7.45
CA MET A 1 -4.17 -9.81 7.79
C MET A 1 -3.51 -9.09 6.63
N LEU A 2 -3.42 -9.75 5.47
CA LEU A 2 -2.73 -9.17 4.32
C LEU A 2 -3.41 -7.89 3.80
N PHE A 3 -4.74 -7.90 3.71
CA PHE A 3 -5.49 -6.72 3.30
C PHE A 3 -5.29 -5.54 4.28
N LEU A 4 -5.33 -5.82 5.58
CA LEU A 4 -5.05 -4.79 6.61
C LEU A 4 -3.63 -4.26 6.50
N ALA A 5 -2.65 -5.14 6.25
CA ALA A 5 -1.27 -4.72 6.05
C ALA A 5 -1.15 -3.78 4.84
N GLY A 6 -1.86 -4.07 3.75
CA GLY A 6 -1.90 -3.21 2.57
C GLY A 6 -2.54 -1.86 2.85
N LEU A 7 -3.63 -1.83 3.63
CA LEU A 7 -4.26 -0.57 4.04
C LEU A 7 -3.33 0.26 4.94
N CYS A 8 -2.59 -0.38 5.84
CA CYS A 8 -1.58 0.30 6.65
C CYS A 8 -0.46 0.87 5.78
N GLU A 9 -0.10 0.18 4.69
CA GLU A 9 0.86 0.71 3.73
C GLU A 9 0.36 1.99 3.08
N VAL A 10 -0.92 2.06 2.71
CA VAL A 10 -1.51 3.30 2.19
C VAL A 10 -1.40 4.41 3.24
N ALA A 11 -1.71 4.10 4.50
CA ALA A 11 -1.67 5.07 5.58
C ALA A 11 -0.26 5.64 5.79
N TRP A 12 0.76 4.78 5.86
CA TRP A 12 2.12 5.28 6.08
C TRP A 12 2.69 5.96 4.83
N ALA A 13 2.30 5.55 3.63
CA ALA A 13 2.73 6.21 2.40
C ALA A 13 2.18 7.63 2.31
N VAL A 14 0.90 7.83 2.65
CA VAL A 14 0.28 9.16 2.70
C VAL A 14 0.93 10.01 3.81
N GLY A 15 1.14 9.41 4.98
CA GLY A 15 1.82 10.10 6.09
C GLY A 15 3.24 10.53 5.71
N LEU A 16 3.95 9.71 4.95
CA LEU A 16 5.30 10.03 4.49
C LEU A 16 5.29 11.30 3.63
N LYS A 17 4.30 11.43 2.75
CA LYS A 17 4.15 12.65 1.93
C LYS A 17 3.90 13.89 2.81
N TYR A 18 3.01 13.76 3.80
CA TYR A 18 2.73 14.87 4.73
C TYR A 18 3.89 15.22 5.63
N SER A 19 4.79 14.26 5.91
CA SER A 19 5.96 14.50 6.75
C SER A 19 7.06 15.33 6.07
N GLU A 20 6.95 15.52 4.77
CA GLU A 20 7.97 16.24 3.98
C GLU A 20 9.38 15.72 4.27
N GLY A 21 9.59 14.41 4.07
CA GLY A 21 10.88 13.77 4.31
C GLY A 21 11.23 13.61 5.78
N PHE A 22 10.21 13.40 6.63
CA PHE A 22 10.33 13.27 8.09
C PHE A 22 10.74 14.59 8.79
N SER A 23 10.50 15.73 8.14
CA SER A 23 10.80 17.03 8.73
C SER A 23 9.73 17.48 9.74
N LYS A 24 8.51 16.94 9.65
CA LYS A 24 7.41 17.28 10.54
C LYS A 24 7.17 16.15 11.53
N LEU A 25 7.14 16.47 12.83
CA LEU A 25 7.10 15.46 13.89
C LEU A 25 5.80 14.64 13.90
N ALA A 26 4.63 15.30 13.86
CA ALA A 26 3.36 14.58 13.95
C ALA A 26 3.12 13.64 12.77
N PRO A 27 3.24 14.07 11.49
CA PRO A 27 3.15 13.16 10.34
C PRO A 27 4.23 12.08 10.34
N SER A 28 5.44 12.38 10.82
CA SER A 28 6.52 11.40 10.89
C SER A 28 6.20 10.29 11.89
N ALA A 29 5.67 10.64 13.07
CA ALA A 29 5.26 9.67 14.08
C ALA A 29 4.12 8.78 13.56
N PHE A 30 3.12 9.35 12.89
CA PHE A 30 2.04 8.63 12.24
C PHE A 30 2.59 7.64 11.20
N THR A 31 3.50 8.10 10.35
CA THR A 31 4.11 7.30 9.30
C THR A 31 4.86 6.10 9.87
N VAL A 32 5.72 6.32 10.86
CA VAL A 32 6.52 5.25 11.48
C VAL A 32 5.60 4.25 12.19
N GLY A 33 4.58 4.73 12.88
CA GLY A 33 3.61 3.86 13.57
C GLY A 33 2.90 2.92 12.61
N PHE A 34 2.37 3.44 11.51
CA PHE A 34 1.69 2.61 10.51
C PHE A 34 2.65 1.74 9.72
N MET A 35 3.87 2.19 9.50
CA MET A 35 4.91 1.36 8.86
C MET A 35 5.23 0.13 9.70
N VAL A 36 5.44 0.29 10.99
CA VAL A 36 5.68 -0.82 11.92
C VAL A 36 4.49 -1.76 11.94
N LEU A 37 3.28 -1.24 12.04
CA LEU A 37 2.05 -2.05 12.04
C LEU A 37 1.89 -2.81 10.73
N SER A 38 2.14 -2.18 9.59
CA SER A 38 2.06 -2.81 8.27
C SER A 38 3.03 -3.99 8.15
N PHE A 39 4.27 -3.79 8.54
CA PHE A 39 5.29 -4.86 8.49
C PHE A 39 4.98 -5.99 9.47
N TRP A 40 4.45 -5.67 10.64
CA TRP A 40 4.05 -6.68 11.62
C TRP A 40 2.92 -7.55 11.09
N LEU A 41 1.88 -6.92 10.51
CA LEU A 41 0.75 -7.63 9.90
C LEU A 41 1.20 -8.49 8.71
N LEU A 42 2.10 -7.97 7.88
CA LEU A 42 2.68 -8.73 6.79
C LEU A 42 3.44 -9.95 7.31
N GLY A 43 4.22 -9.78 8.38
CA GLY A 43 4.93 -10.89 9.01
C GLY A 43 4.01 -11.99 9.51
N ILE A 44 2.86 -11.62 10.07
CA ILE A 44 1.84 -12.60 10.50
C ILE A 44 1.28 -13.34 9.27
N ALA A 45 0.97 -12.63 8.20
CA ALA A 45 0.45 -13.24 6.97
C ALA A 45 1.44 -14.22 6.36
N LEU A 46 2.75 -13.96 6.47
CA LEU A 46 3.81 -14.82 5.94
C LEU A 46 3.93 -16.16 6.67
N ARG A 47 3.29 -16.30 7.83
CA ARG A 47 3.28 -17.60 8.53
C ARG A 47 2.50 -18.67 7.77
N THR A 48 1.51 -18.27 6.97
CA THR A 48 0.62 -19.19 6.25
C THR A 48 0.64 -19.00 4.75
N LEU A 49 1.24 -17.93 4.23
CA LEU A 49 1.24 -17.61 2.81
C LEU A 49 2.65 -17.63 2.22
N PRO A 50 2.80 -18.06 0.96
CA PRO A 50 4.09 -17.94 0.27
C PRO A 50 4.55 -16.50 0.18
N LEU A 51 5.85 -16.28 0.32
CA LEU A 51 6.43 -14.93 0.34
C LEU A 51 6.11 -14.13 -0.92
N GLY A 52 6.28 -14.73 -2.09
CA GLY A 52 6.08 -14.01 -3.35
C GLY A 52 4.64 -13.54 -3.54
N ILE A 53 3.68 -14.39 -3.16
CA ILE A 53 2.26 -14.08 -3.26
C ILE A 53 1.88 -13.02 -2.23
N ALA A 54 2.27 -13.23 -0.98
CA ALA A 54 1.93 -12.29 0.10
C ALA A 54 2.53 -10.90 -0.15
N TYR A 55 3.79 -10.86 -0.50
CA TYR A 55 4.48 -9.60 -0.78
C TYR A 55 3.86 -8.88 -1.99
N GLY A 56 3.60 -9.61 -3.08
CA GLY A 56 2.99 -9.04 -4.28
C GLY A 56 1.62 -8.45 -4.03
N VAL A 57 0.77 -9.14 -3.27
CA VAL A 57 -0.56 -8.64 -2.91
C VAL A 57 -0.45 -7.43 -1.98
N TRP A 58 0.44 -7.46 -0.99
CA TRP A 58 0.66 -6.36 -0.05
C TRP A 58 1.10 -5.10 -0.79
N VAL A 59 2.11 -5.20 -1.65
CA VAL A 59 2.60 -4.07 -2.46
C VAL A 59 1.52 -3.58 -3.42
N GLY A 60 0.77 -4.51 -4.04
CA GLY A 60 -0.29 -4.15 -4.98
C GLY A 60 -1.42 -3.38 -4.33
N ILE A 61 -1.91 -3.84 -3.18
CA ILE A 61 -2.96 -3.15 -2.43
C ILE A 61 -2.47 -1.75 -2.00
N GLY A 62 -1.24 -1.68 -1.49
CA GLY A 62 -0.65 -0.41 -1.10
C GLY A 62 -0.51 0.56 -2.26
N ALA A 63 -0.05 0.07 -3.41
CA ALA A 63 0.11 0.90 -4.61
C ALA A 63 -1.23 1.44 -5.12
N ILE A 64 -2.26 0.57 -5.20
CA ILE A 64 -3.59 0.98 -5.65
C ILE A 64 -4.19 2.00 -4.69
N GLY A 65 -4.18 1.70 -3.40
CA GLY A 65 -4.76 2.58 -2.39
C GLY A 65 -4.03 3.92 -2.31
N THR A 66 -2.70 3.92 -2.39
CA THR A 66 -1.90 5.15 -2.38
C THR A 66 -2.16 5.99 -3.62
N ALA A 67 -2.28 5.37 -4.80
CA ALA A 67 -2.57 6.09 -6.03
C ALA A 67 -3.96 6.74 -5.97
N ILE A 68 -4.97 6.03 -5.45
CA ILE A 68 -6.31 6.58 -5.27
C ILE A 68 -6.28 7.73 -4.26
N ALA A 69 -5.61 7.53 -3.13
CA ALA A 69 -5.49 8.56 -2.10
C ALA A 69 -4.81 9.81 -2.63
N SER A 70 -3.76 9.67 -3.45
CA SER A 70 -3.03 10.81 -4.00
C SER A 70 -3.88 11.64 -4.97
N ILE A 71 -4.81 11.02 -5.69
CA ILE A 71 -5.73 11.75 -6.56
C ILE A 71 -6.62 12.69 -5.72
N TYR A 72 -7.14 12.20 -4.60
CA TYR A 72 -8.06 12.97 -3.76
C TYR A 72 -7.35 13.94 -2.81
N LEU A 73 -6.24 13.51 -2.22
CA LEU A 73 -5.57 14.29 -1.17
C LEU A 73 -4.53 15.26 -1.70
N PHE A 74 -3.89 14.93 -2.79
CA PHE A 74 -2.79 15.73 -3.34
C PHE A 74 -3.10 16.28 -4.73
N ASN A 75 -4.36 16.16 -5.18
CA ASN A 75 -4.83 16.67 -6.46
C ASN A 75 -4.01 16.18 -7.66
N GLU A 76 -3.49 14.96 -7.58
CA GLU A 76 -2.78 14.36 -8.71
C GLU A 76 -3.78 14.01 -9.81
N PRO A 77 -3.40 14.18 -11.10
CA PRO A 77 -4.33 13.93 -12.19
C PRO A 77 -4.65 12.44 -12.35
N ALA A 78 -5.94 12.15 -12.59
CA ALA A 78 -6.40 10.80 -12.90
C ALA A 78 -6.36 10.61 -14.42
N THR A 79 -5.19 10.29 -14.95
CA THR A 79 -5.01 10.08 -16.39
C THR A 79 -5.48 8.68 -16.81
N LEU A 80 -5.76 8.50 -18.10
CA LEU A 80 -6.14 7.20 -18.66
C LEU A 80 -5.02 6.16 -18.44
N ILE A 81 -3.78 6.55 -18.64
CA ILE A 81 -2.63 5.68 -18.42
C ILE A 81 -2.57 5.22 -16.97
N LYS A 82 -2.79 6.13 -16.02
CA LYS A 82 -2.82 5.80 -14.59
C LYS A 82 -3.93 4.81 -14.26
N LEU A 83 -5.13 5.02 -14.79
CA LEU A 83 -6.27 4.13 -14.57
C LEU A 83 -6.02 2.75 -15.14
N ILE A 84 -5.50 2.65 -16.35
CA ILE A 84 -5.14 1.38 -16.99
C ILE A 84 -4.09 0.65 -16.16
N SER A 85 -3.06 1.37 -15.70
CA SER A 85 -1.99 0.79 -14.88
C SER A 85 -2.53 0.23 -13.55
N LEU A 86 -3.45 0.95 -12.90
CA LEU A 86 -4.09 0.46 -11.68
C LEU A 86 -4.93 -0.78 -11.93
N LEU A 87 -5.64 -0.85 -13.06
CA LEU A 87 -6.41 -2.04 -13.44
C LEU A 87 -5.49 -3.24 -13.67
N LEU A 88 -4.31 -3.03 -14.26
CA LEU A 88 -3.31 -4.11 -14.42
C LEU A 88 -2.81 -4.62 -13.07
N ILE A 89 -2.61 -3.74 -12.10
CA ILE A 89 -2.22 -4.14 -10.74
C ILE A 89 -3.32 -4.99 -10.12
N VAL A 90 -4.59 -4.57 -10.22
CA VAL A 90 -5.74 -5.32 -9.71
C VAL A 90 -5.81 -6.70 -10.35
N ALA A 91 -5.64 -6.77 -11.67
CA ALA A 91 -5.62 -8.03 -12.40
C ALA A 91 -4.48 -8.94 -11.94
N GLY A 92 -3.30 -8.37 -11.68
CA GLY A 92 -2.16 -9.11 -11.16
C GLY A 92 -2.42 -9.69 -9.77
N ILE A 93 -3.06 -8.93 -8.88
CA ILE A 93 -3.44 -9.40 -7.54
C ILE A 93 -4.42 -10.57 -7.66
N ALA A 94 -5.43 -10.45 -8.52
CA ALA A 94 -6.39 -11.52 -8.76
C ALA A 94 -5.68 -12.78 -9.28
N GLY A 95 -4.73 -12.61 -10.20
CA GLY A 95 -3.93 -13.72 -10.71
C GLY A 95 -3.12 -14.42 -9.63
N LEU A 96 -2.50 -13.67 -8.74
CA LEU A 96 -1.75 -14.22 -7.61
C LEU A 96 -2.66 -15.01 -6.68
N LYS A 97 -3.87 -14.55 -6.43
CA LYS A 97 -4.84 -15.26 -5.61
C LYS A 97 -5.18 -16.61 -6.22
N PHE A 98 -5.40 -16.67 -7.53
CA PHE A 98 -5.70 -17.92 -8.22
C PHE A 98 -4.47 -18.85 -8.34
N ALA A 99 -3.26 -18.29 -8.32
CA ALA A 99 -2.03 -19.07 -8.35
C ALA A 99 -1.70 -19.70 -6.98
N ALA A 100 -2.28 -19.17 -5.93
CA ALA A 100 -2.06 -19.69 -4.57
C ALA A 100 -2.87 -21.03 -4.32
#